data_23ecbfacf3f6155cace8d0d91b6ae14b
#
_entry.id   23ecbfacf3f6155cace8d0d91b6ae14b
#
_cell.length_a   1.000
_cell.length_b   1.000
_cell.length_c   1.000
_cell.angle_alpha   90.00
_cell.angle_beta   90.00
_cell.angle_gamma   90.00
#
_symmetry.space_group_name_H-M   'P 1'
#
loop_
_entity.id
_entity.type
_entity.pdbx_description
1 polymer ?
#
loop_
_entity_poly.entity_id
_entity_poly.type
_entity_poly.pdbx_seq_one_letter_code
_entity_poly.pdbx_strand_id
1 'polypeptide(L)'
;VLAGNPTVHKDQNRGSNNITAQNIFNSPDGIAFDSNGLLWIQTDGKYSNKDDFAGMGNNQMLIGDPESGEIKRFMVGPKEAEVTGITWSGDRKTVFVGIQHPGEKGDSHFPEGGNTVPRSSVIAIQRNDGNRIG
;
A
#
# COMPACT_ATOMS: atom_id res chain seq x y z
N VAL A 1 -5.40 -13.32 -6.48
CA VAL A 1 -4.93 -12.18 -7.29
C VAL A 1 -3.43 -12.30 -7.45
N LEU A 2 -2.96 -12.19 -8.68
CA LEU A 2 -1.54 -12.11 -9.02
C LEU A 2 -1.24 -10.65 -9.36
N ALA A 3 -0.25 -10.08 -8.70
CA ALA A 3 0.29 -8.77 -9.00
C ALA A 3 1.72 -8.91 -9.52
N GLY A 4 2.13 -8.04 -10.36
CA GLY A 4 3.44 -8.09 -11.01
C GLY A 4 3.43 -7.29 -12.29
N ASN A 5 4.57 -7.16 -12.93
CA ASN A 5 4.66 -6.47 -14.20
C ASN A 5 4.38 -7.42 -15.36
N PRO A 6 3.20 -7.35 -16.00
CA PRO A 6 2.84 -8.27 -17.07
C PRO A 6 3.60 -7.99 -18.39
N THR A 7 4.30 -6.86 -18.46
CA THR A 7 5.09 -6.49 -19.66
C THR A 7 6.48 -7.10 -19.61
N VAL A 8 7.13 -7.04 -18.44
CA VAL A 8 8.52 -7.50 -18.29
C VAL A 8 8.61 -9.00 -18.07
N HIS A 9 7.73 -9.55 -17.23
CA HIS A 9 7.71 -10.97 -16.88
C HIS A 9 6.38 -11.63 -17.18
N LYS A 10 5.86 -11.43 -18.38
CA LYS A 10 4.55 -11.89 -18.81
C LYS A 10 4.31 -13.40 -18.65
N ASP A 11 5.35 -14.19 -18.63
CA ASP A 11 5.25 -15.64 -18.49
C ASP A 11 5.42 -16.14 -17.04
N GLN A 12 5.98 -15.30 -16.16
CA GLN A 12 6.30 -15.63 -14.77
C GLN A 12 5.54 -14.78 -13.76
N ASN A 13 5.41 -13.47 -14.03
CA ASN A 13 4.81 -12.50 -13.13
C ASN A 13 3.56 -11.89 -13.77
N ARG A 14 2.59 -12.71 -14.10
CA ARG A 14 1.33 -12.20 -14.67
C ARG A 14 0.50 -11.51 -13.59
N GLY A 15 -0.03 -10.35 -13.92
CA GLY A 15 -1.16 -9.79 -13.19
C GLY A 15 -2.43 -10.60 -13.47
N SER A 16 -3.35 -10.63 -12.51
CA SER A 16 -4.72 -11.08 -12.75
C SER A 16 -5.43 -10.11 -13.71
N ASN A 17 -6.51 -10.55 -14.34
CA ASN A 17 -7.24 -9.73 -15.33
C ASN A 17 -7.78 -8.40 -14.75
N ASN A 18 -7.94 -8.32 -13.43
CA ASN A 18 -8.36 -7.14 -12.68
C ASN A 18 -7.18 -6.24 -12.25
N ILE A 19 -5.94 -6.57 -12.60
CA ILE A 19 -4.77 -5.74 -12.35
C ILE A 19 -4.55 -4.79 -13.51
N THR A 20 -4.45 -3.51 -13.20
CA THR A 20 -4.26 -2.40 -14.13
C THR A 20 -3.13 -1.49 -13.64
N ALA A 21 -2.79 -0.46 -14.42
CA ALA A 21 -1.83 0.56 -14.00
C ALA A 21 -2.24 1.30 -12.71
N GLN A 22 -3.53 1.31 -12.37
CA GLN A 22 -4.04 1.98 -11.18
C GLN A 22 -3.90 1.17 -9.89
N ASN A 23 -3.80 -0.15 -10.00
CA ASN A 23 -3.76 -1.05 -8.84
C ASN A 23 -2.61 -2.07 -8.87
N ILE A 24 -1.69 -1.97 -9.81
CA ILE A 24 -0.50 -2.82 -9.86
C ILE A 24 0.39 -2.60 -8.63
N PHE A 25 0.91 -3.66 -8.07
CA PHE A 25 1.77 -3.63 -6.90
C PHE A 25 2.79 -4.77 -6.92
N ASN A 26 3.77 -4.71 -6.03
CA ASN A 26 4.74 -5.77 -5.81
C ASN A 26 4.89 -6.06 -4.31
N SER A 27 5.60 -7.14 -4.00
CA SER A 27 6.05 -7.48 -2.65
C SER A 27 4.97 -7.30 -1.57
N PRO A 28 3.82 -7.99 -1.68
CA PRO A 28 2.86 -8.00 -0.59
C PRO A 28 3.52 -8.62 0.65
N ASP A 29 3.41 -7.93 1.78
CA ASP A 29 4.00 -8.32 3.04
C ASP A 29 2.93 -8.46 4.14
N GLY A 30 2.41 -7.34 4.64
CA GLY A 30 1.36 -7.36 5.65
C GLY A 30 -0.03 -7.56 5.06
N ILE A 31 -0.85 -8.36 5.74
CA ILE A 31 -2.26 -8.54 5.38
C ILE A 31 -3.16 -8.52 6.62
N ALA A 32 -4.38 -8.05 6.45
CA ALA A 32 -5.42 -8.17 7.47
C ALA A 32 -6.81 -8.20 6.81
N PHE A 33 -7.77 -8.88 7.46
CA PHE A 33 -9.18 -8.77 7.09
C PHE A 33 -9.88 -7.73 7.96
N ASP A 34 -10.70 -6.93 7.35
CA ASP A 34 -11.59 -6.04 8.09
C ASP A 34 -12.90 -6.73 8.49
N SER A 35 -13.79 -5.98 9.15
CA SER A 35 -15.07 -6.54 9.65
C SER A 35 -16.08 -6.84 8.53
N ASN A 36 -15.83 -6.35 7.32
CA ASN A 36 -16.63 -6.63 6.13
C ASN A 36 -16.10 -7.80 5.29
N GLY A 37 -14.97 -8.39 5.71
CA GLY A 37 -14.32 -9.48 4.98
C GLY A 37 -13.42 -9.01 3.85
N LEU A 38 -13.15 -7.72 3.74
CA LEU A 38 -12.20 -7.20 2.74
C LEU A 38 -10.77 -7.44 3.21
N LEU A 39 -9.92 -7.82 2.26
CA LEU A 39 -8.49 -8.04 2.49
C LEU A 39 -7.70 -6.76 2.27
N TRP A 40 -7.04 -6.30 3.32
CA TRP A 40 -6.09 -5.20 3.25
C TRP A 40 -4.69 -5.75 3.04
N ILE A 41 -3.98 -5.21 2.05
CA ILE A 41 -2.65 -5.67 1.64
C ILE A 41 -1.69 -4.49 1.75
N GLN A 42 -0.56 -4.70 2.42
CA GLN A 42 0.51 -3.72 2.57
C GLN A 42 1.74 -4.22 1.83
N THR A 43 2.54 -3.32 1.27
CA THR A 43 3.71 -3.72 0.48
C THR A 43 5.01 -3.22 1.09
N ASP A 44 6.05 -4.06 0.99
CA ASP A 44 7.44 -3.76 1.29
C ASP A 44 8.32 -4.14 0.09
N GLY A 45 8.16 -3.43 -1.00
CA GLY A 45 8.89 -3.69 -2.23
C GLY A 45 9.79 -2.53 -2.63
N LYS A 46 10.46 -2.73 -3.75
CA LYS A 46 11.29 -1.67 -4.33
C LYS A 46 10.41 -0.55 -4.89
N TYR A 47 10.73 0.66 -4.50
CA TYR A 47 10.14 1.91 -4.95
C TYR A 47 10.88 2.54 -6.15
N SER A 48 11.83 1.83 -6.75
CA SER A 48 12.67 2.34 -7.85
C SER A 48 11.88 2.71 -9.10
N ASN A 49 10.70 2.15 -9.26
CA ASN A 49 9.82 2.34 -10.42
C ASN A 49 10.53 2.03 -11.75
N LYS A 50 11.45 1.07 -11.74
CA LYS A 50 12.29 0.68 -12.89
C LYS A 50 12.32 -0.84 -13.03
N ASP A 51 12.69 -1.31 -14.21
CA ASP A 51 12.83 -2.73 -14.54
C ASP A 51 11.57 -3.51 -14.16
N ASP A 52 11.70 -4.56 -13.38
CA ASP A 52 10.61 -5.43 -12.92
C ASP A 52 9.56 -4.69 -12.06
N PHE A 53 9.91 -3.52 -11.54
CA PHE A 53 9.06 -2.69 -10.70
C PHE A 53 8.49 -1.46 -11.42
N ALA A 54 8.68 -1.39 -12.74
CA ALA A 54 8.20 -0.27 -13.54
C ALA A 54 6.67 -0.12 -13.45
N GLY A 55 6.21 1.09 -13.19
CA GLY A 55 4.78 1.42 -13.03
C GLY A 55 4.18 1.12 -11.66
N MET A 56 4.93 0.51 -10.73
CA MET A 56 4.42 0.15 -9.40
C MET A 56 4.54 1.28 -8.37
N GLY A 57 5.47 2.21 -8.58
CA GLY A 57 5.67 3.38 -7.71
C GLY A 57 6.21 3.02 -6.32
N ASN A 58 5.87 3.85 -5.35
CA ASN A 58 6.21 3.60 -3.95
C ASN A 58 5.37 2.48 -3.35
N ASN A 59 5.79 1.99 -2.20
CA ASN A 59 5.00 1.04 -1.41
C ASN A 59 3.60 1.58 -1.10
N GLN A 60 2.64 0.71 -0.97
CA GLN A 60 1.23 1.06 -1.01
C GLN A 60 0.41 0.13 -0.12
N MET A 61 -0.81 0.56 0.13
CA MET A 61 -1.85 -0.26 0.71
C MET A 61 -2.98 -0.42 -0.29
N LEU A 62 -3.47 -1.65 -0.41
CA LEU A 62 -4.58 -2.00 -1.30
C LEU A 62 -5.68 -2.65 -0.48
N ILE A 63 -6.88 -2.60 -1.03
CA ILE A 63 -8.04 -3.33 -0.52
C ILE A 63 -8.53 -4.27 -1.61
N GLY A 64 -8.64 -5.54 -1.27
CA GLY A 64 -9.17 -6.59 -2.16
C GLY A 64 -10.48 -7.15 -1.61
N ASP A 65 -11.41 -7.39 -2.50
CA ASP A 65 -12.62 -8.16 -2.21
C ASP A 65 -12.37 -9.61 -2.64
N PRO A 66 -12.32 -10.57 -1.69
CA PRO A 66 -12.07 -11.97 -2.02
C PRO A 66 -13.18 -12.63 -2.84
N GLU A 67 -14.42 -12.13 -2.76
CA GLU A 67 -15.55 -12.70 -3.48
C GLU A 67 -15.56 -12.29 -4.95
N SER A 68 -15.45 -11.00 -5.22
CA SER A 68 -15.43 -10.49 -6.59
C SER A 68 -14.05 -10.53 -7.25
N GLY A 69 -12.98 -10.63 -6.46
CA GLY A 69 -11.60 -10.49 -6.91
C GLY A 69 -11.20 -9.05 -7.26
N GLU A 70 -12.08 -8.08 -7.00
CA GLU A 70 -11.73 -6.66 -7.20
C GLU A 70 -10.60 -6.25 -6.25
N ILE A 71 -9.68 -5.44 -6.75
CA ILE A 71 -8.61 -4.87 -5.94
C ILE A 71 -8.42 -3.40 -6.28
N LYS A 72 -8.33 -2.56 -5.24
CA LYS A 72 -8.17 -1.11 -5.36
C LYS A 72 -6.98 -0.64 -4.54
N ARG A 73 -6.24 0.31 -5.08
CA ARG A 73 -5.23 1.03 -4.33
C ARG A 73 -5.94 1.99 -3.37
N PHE A 74 -5.67 1.81 -2.09
CA PHE A 74 -6.22 2.66 -1.03
C PHE A 74 -5.32 3.87 -0.76
N MET A 75 -4.01 3.64 -0.62
CA MET A 75 -3.03 4.70 -0.42
C MET A 75 -1.66 4.32 -1.00
N VAL A 76 -0.84 5.33 -1.24
CA VAL A 76 0.58 5.20 -1.57
C VAL A 76 1.37 5.81 -0.41
N GLY A 77 2.38 5.09 0.05
CA GLY A 77 3.31 5.56 1.07
C GLY A 77 4.25 6.65 0.55
N PRO A 78 4.92 7.35 1.44
CA PRO A 78 5.99 8.28 1.06
C PRO A 78 7.16 7.53 0.41
N LYS A 79 8.03 8.29 -0.26
CA LYS A 79 9.21 7.70 -0.91
C LYS A 79 10.07 6.94 0.09
N GLU A 80 10.57 5.80 -0.36
CA GLU A 80 11.51 4.96 0.40
C GLU A 80 10.95 4.44 1.73
N ALA A 81 9.64 4.43 1.88
CA ALA A 81 8.99 3.86 3.04
C ALA A 81 8.42 2.48 2.73
N GLU A 82 8.38 1.65 3.74
CA GLU A 82 7.52 0.48 3.83
C GLU A 82 6.15 0.91 4.38
N VAL A 83 5.08 0.32 3.87
CA VAL A 83 3.74 0.43 4.45
C VAL A 83 3.49 -0.83 5.27
N THR A 84 3.39 -0.68 6.58
CA THR A 84 3.37 -1.83 7.49
C THR A 84 2.38 -1.65 8.63
N GLY A 85 1.96 -2.75 9.22
CA GLY A 85 1.05 -2.81 10.35
C GLY A 85 -0.29 -2.11 10.10
N ILE A 86 -1.36 -2.80 10.37
CA ILE A 86 -2.71 -2.23 10.28
C ILE A 86 -3.51 -2.64 11.51
N THR A 87 -4.22 -1.69 12.08
CA THR A 87 -5.21 -1.96 13.12
C THR A 87 -6.31 -0.91 13.09
N TRP A 88 -7.43 -1.20 13.74
CA TRP A 88 -8.58 -0.31 13.78
C TRP A 88 -8.91 0.09 15.22
N SER A 89 -9.46 1.29 15.37
CA SER A 89 -10.15 1.67 16.60
C SER A 89 -11.32 0.73 16.91
N GLY A 90 -11.70 0.63 18.16
CA GLY A 90 -12.78 -0.26 18.57
C GLY A 90 -14.14 0.04 17.90
N ASP A 91 -14.39 1.28 17.55
CA ASP A 91 -15.58 1.73 16.82
C ASP A 91 -15.46 1.61 15.30
N ARG A 92 -14.29 1.18 14.80
CA ARG A 92 -13.98 1.03 13.37
C ARG A 92 -14.03 2.34 12.58
N LYS A 93 -13.91 3.49 13.22
CA LYS A 93 -13.92 4.79 12.52
C LYS A 93 -12.51 5.28 12.16
N THR A 94 -11.49 4.70 12.76
CA THR A 94 -10.09 5.02 12.48
C THR A 94 -9.32 3.76 12.18
N VAL A 95 -8.55 3.78 11.11
CA VAL A 95 -7.51 2.79 10.84
C VAL A 95 -6.15 3.40 11.10
N PHE A 96 -5.27 2.67 11.77
CA PHE A 96 -3.89 3.04 12.04
C PHE A 96 -2.97 2.21 11.17
N VAL A 97 -2.00 2.87 10.54
CA VAL A 97 -1.04 2.26 9.61
C VAL A 97 0.34 2.76 9.92
N GLY A 98 1.32 1.86 9.94
CA GLY A 98 2.73 2.21 10.06
C GLY A 98 3.33 2.66 8.73
N ILE A 99 4.11 3.71 8.79
CA ILE A 99 5.01 4.15 7.72
C ILE A 99 6.42 3.98 8.27
N GLN A 100 7.14 3.00 7.75
CA GLN A 100 8.46 2.61 8.26
C GLN A 100 9.57 3.19 7.40
N HIS A 101 10.65 3.67 8.03
CA HIS A 101 11.89 4.20 7.45
C HIS A 101 11.73 5.06 6.17
N PRO A 102 10.82 6.05 6.12
CA PRO A 102 10.71 6.92 4.95
C PRO A 102 12.04 7.62 4.70
N GLY A 103 12.44 7.74 3.44
CA GLY A 103 13.69 8.39 3.10
C GLY A 103 14.95 7.64 3.50
N GLU A 104 14.92 6.31 3.54
CA GLU A 104 16.06 5.45 3.90
C GLU A 104 17.32 5.77 3.08
N LYS A 105 17.17 6.24 1.85
CA LYS A 105 18.25 6.64 0.94
C LYS A 105 18.32 8.15 0.70
N GLY A 106 17.53 8.94 1.42
CA GLY A 106 17.62 10.39 1.47
C GLY A 106 16.63 11.15 0.58
N ASP A 107 15.62 10.50 -0.01
CA ASP A 107 14.67 11.15 -0.92
C ASP A 107 13.25 11.32 -0.33
N SER A 108 13.17 11.52 0.98
CA SER A 108 11.91 11.84 1.66
C SER A 108 12.13 12.76 2.86
N HIS A 109 11.15 13.56 3.19
CA HIS A 109 11.09 14.43 4.37
C HIS A 109 9.79 14.20 5.16
N PHE A 110 9.24 12.98 5.08
CA PHE A 110 8.02 12.62 5.77
C PHE A 110 8.26 12.51 7.29
N PRO A 111 7.33 12.92 8.18
CA PRO A 111 5.99 13.41 7.85
C PRO A 111 5.87 14.94 7.66
N GLU A 112 6.83 15.72 8.13
CA GLU A 112 6.71 17.19 8.19
C GLU A 112 6.97 17.87 6.82
N GLY A 113 7.69 17.21 5.92
CA GLY A 113 8.08 17.81 4.64
C GLY A 113 9.21 18.83 4.77
N GLY A 114 9.37 19.68 3.76
CA GLY A 114 10.43 20.68 3.71
C GLY A 114 11.83 20.06 3.71
N ASN A 115 12.67 20.45 4.66
CA ASN A 115 14.04 19.94 4.84
C ASN A 115 14.20 19.15 6.15
N THR A 116 13.12 18.63 6.71
CA THR A 116 13.16 17.88 7.96
C THR A 116 13.77 16.50 7.78
N VAL A 117 14.32 15.96 8.84
CA VAL A 117 14.81 14.57 8.88
C VAL A 117 13.60 13.64 8.83
N PRO A 118 13.56 12.66 7.88
CA PRO A 118 12.45 11.74 7.79
C PRO A 118 12.36 10.84 9.02
N ARG A 119 11.14 10.46 9.38
CA ARG A 119 10.88 9.63 10.56
C ARG A 119 9.80 8.61 10.30
N SER A 120 9.99 7.40 10.82
CA SER A 120 8.92 6.42 10.93
C SER A 120 7.77 6.98 11.75
N SER A 121 6.56 6.68 11.34
CA SER A 121 5.35 7.27 11.91
C SER A 121 4.19 6.28 11.88
N VAL A 122 3.27 6.43 12.80
CA VAL A 122 1.94 5.81 12.69
C VAL A 122 0.98 6.89 12.22
N ILE A 123 0.29 6.63 11.13
CA ILE A 123 -0.76 7.52 10.61
C ILE A 123 -2.13 6.99 11.02
N ALA A 124 -3.04 7.91 11.32
CA ALA A 124 -4.44 7.63 11.58
C ALA A 124 -5.28 8.12 10.40
N ILE A 125 -6.10 7.25 9.84
CA ILE A 125 -6.92 7.53 8.67
C ILE A 125 -8.38 7.39 9.07
N GLN A 126 -9.18 8.38 8.72
CA GLN A 126 -10.62 8.40 8.95
C GLN A 126 -11.35 8.78 7.66
N ARG A 127 -12.58 8.36 7.54
CA ARG A 127 -13.45 8.80 6.45
C ARG A 127 -13.96 10.21 6.73
N ASN A 128 -14.03 11.04 5.70
CA ASN A 128 -14.53 12.41 5.81
C ASN A 128 -16.01 12.48 6.24
N ASP A 129 -16.78 11.44 5.98
CA ASP A 129 -18.17 11.32 6.35
C ASP A 129 -18.41 10.78 7.79
N GLY A 130 -17.31 10.49 8.53
CA GLY A 130 -17.37 9.95 9.88
C GLY A 130 -17.89 8.53 10.00
N ASN A 131 -18.11 7.85 8.89
CA ASN A 131 -18.54 6.45 8.87
C ASN A 131 -17.37 5.48 9.15
N ARG A 132 -17.70 4.22 9.34
CA ARG A 132 -16.70 3.17 9.57
C ARG A 132 -15.77 3.01 8.37
N ILE A 133 -14.53 2.65 8.68
CA ILE A 133 -13.48 2.30 7.74
C ILE A 133 -12.95 0.90 8.11
N GLY A 134 -13.50 -0.12 7.50
CA GLY A 134 -13.14 -1.51 7.76
C GLY A 134 -13.95 -2.24 8.84
#